data_994f0aa66f5bcebb7f88542ea5c78b62
#
_entry.id   994f0aa66f5bcebb7f88542ea5c78b62
#
_cell.length_a   1.000
_cell.length_b   1.000
_cell.length_c   1.000
_cell.angle_alpha   90.00
_cell.angle_beta   90.00
_cell.angle_gamma   90.00
#
_symmetry.space_group_name_H-M   'P 1'
#
loop_
_entity.id
_entity.type
_entity.pdbx_description
1 polymer ?
#
loop_
_entity_poly.entity_id
_entity_poly.type
_entity_poly.pdbx_seq_one_letter_code
_entity_poly.pdbx_strand_id
1 'polypeptide(L)'
;NIKKVLVLGSGPIVIGQAAEFDYAGTQACRALKEEGVEVVLVNSNPATIMTDKDIADHVYIEPLNIASVTQVIQIERPDSILPTLGGQTGLNLAMNLHEQGILEEYNVRLLGTSPESIRKAEDRQGFKDAMEELGQPCVTSDVVESVEDAVDFANSIGYPVIVRPAYTL
;
A
#
# COMPACT_ATOMS: atom_id res chain seq x y z
N ASN A 1 -3.84 -11.80 19.22
CA ASN A 1 -3.56 -13.07 18.57
C ASN A 1 -4.18 -13.03 17.16
N ILE A 2 -3.37 -13.07 16.12
CA ILE A 2 -3.83 -13.07 14.73
C ILE A 2 -4.36 -14.46 14.40
N LYS A 3 -5.57 -14.55 13.82
CA LYS A 3 -6.20 -15.83 13.47
C LYS A 3 -6.57 -15.91 11.99
N LYS A 4 -7.04 -14.79 11.41
CA LYS A 4 -7.46 -14.72 10.01
C LYS A 4 -6.97 -13.43 9.39
N VAL A 5 -6.19 -13.53 8.31
CA VAL A 5 -5.59 -12.39 7.62
C VAL A 5 -6.14 -12.26 6.20
N LEU A 6 -6.58 -11.06 5.85
CA LEU A 6 -6.91 -10.68 4.49
C LEU A 6 -5.64 -10.16 3.80
N VAL A 7 -5.18 -10.85 2.77
CA VAL A 7 -4.04 -10.46 1.94
C VAL A 7 -4.55 -9.79 0.67
N LEU A 8 -4.06 -8.60 0.36
CA LEU A 8 -4.37 -7.90 -0.88
C LEU A 8 -3.31 -8.20 -1.94
N GLY A 9 -3.76 -8.64 -3.11
CA GLY A 9 -2.91 -8.77 -4.30
C GLY A 9 -2.68 -7.42 -4.98
N SER A 10 -1.85 -7.43 -6.02
CA SER A 10 -1.45 -6.23 -6.77
C SER A 10 -2.33 -5.92 -7.99
N GLY A 11 -3.26 -6.81 -8.34
CA GLY A 11 -4.02 -6.72 -9.57
C GLY A 11 -3.19 -7.07 -10.81
N PRO A 12 -3.64 -6.67 -12.01
CA PRO A 12 -2.86 -6.82 -13.24
C PRO A 12 -1.62 -5.91 -13.17
N ILE A 13 -0.45 -6.51 -13.37
CA ILE A 13 0.86 -5.85 -13.35
C ILE A 13 1.67 -6.22 -14.59
N VAL A 14 2.66 -5.40 -14.93
CA VAL A 14 3.58 -5.70 -16.04
C VAL A 14 4.45 -6.92 -15.73
N ILE A 15 4.83 -7.65 -16.77
CA ILE A 15 5.50 -8.97 -16.64
C ILE A 15 6.72 -8.93 -15.70
N GLY A 16 7.54 -7.91 -15.74
CA GLY A 16 8.73 -7.82 -14.88
C GLY A 16 8.41 -7.70 -13.38
N GLN A 17 7.31 -7.04 -13.03
CA GLN A 17 6.87 -6.86 -11.65
C GLN A 17 6.05 -8.06 -11.14
N ALA A 18 5.43 -8.82 -12.05
CA ALA A 18 4.62 -9.98 -11.69
C ALA A 18 5.41 -11.02 -10.90
N ALA A 19 6.65 -11.30 -11.29
CA ALA A 19 7.52 -12.24 -10.59
C ALA A 19 7.81 -11.81 -9.14
N GLU A 20 7.98 -10.52 -8.90
CA GLU A 20 8.24 -9.97 -7.56
C GLU A 20 6.99 -10.06 -6.66
N PHE A 21 5.88 -9.48 -7.09
CA PHE A 21 4.67 -9.40 -6.27
C PHE A 21 3.99 -10.74 -6.11
N ASP A 22 3.88 -11.55 -7.15
CA ASP A 22 3.26 -12.86 -7.08
C ASP A 22 4.07 -13.81 -6.19
N TYR A 23 5.39 -13.78 -6.30
CA TYR A 23 6.25 -14.56 -5.42
C TYR A 23 6.14 -14.12 -3.97
N ALA A 24 6.28 -12.83 -3.70
CA ALA A 24 6.21 -12.28 -2.34
C ALA A 24 4.84 -12.58 -1.69
N GLY A 25 3.75 -12.37 -2.43
CA GLY A 25 2.41 -12.66 -1.95
C GLY A 25 2.18 -14.14 -1.68
N THR A 26 2.65 -15.02 -2.55
CA THR A 26 2.58 -16.47 -2.36
C THR A 26 3.35 -16.91 -1.11
N GLN A 27 4.56 -16.41 -0.92
CA GLN A 27 5.37 -16.75 0.26
C GLN A 27 4.75 -16.25 1.55
N ALA A 28 4.14 -15.07 1.55
CA ALA A 28 3.45 -14.55 2.72
C ALA A 28 2.23 -15.41 3.08
N CYS A 29 1.41 -15.81 2.10
CA CYS A 29 0.29 -16.70 2.35
C CYS A 29 0.76 -18.04 2.96
N ARG A 30 1.84 -18.62 2.42
CA ARG A 30 2.42 -19.85 2.96
C ARG A 30 2.93 -19.67 4.37
N ALA A 31 3.70 -18.63 4.65
CA ALA A 31 4.21 -18.36 5.98
C ALA A 31 3.09 -18.17 7.01
N LEU A 32 2.03 -17.46 6.66
CA LEU A 32 0.86 -17.30 7.52
C LEU A 32 0.17 -18.66 7.81
N LYS A 33 0.00 -19.50 6.80
CA LYS A 33 -0.58 -20.83 6.97
C LYS A 33 0.30 -21.76 7.82
N GLU A 34 1.62 -21.69 7.67
CA GLU A 34 2.58 -22.45 8.49
C GLU A 34 2.50 -22.05 9.99
N GLU A 35 2.18 -20.78 10.27
CA GLU A 35 1.91 -20.28 11.61
C GLU A 35 0.48 -20.60 12.12
N GLY A 36 -0.32 -21.31 11.35
CA GLY A 36 -1.70 -21.68 11.71
C GLY A 36 -2.71 -20.55 11.56
N VAL A 37 -2.39 -19.54 10.74
CA VAL A 37 -3.26 -18.41 10.44
C VAL A 37 -4.08 -18.72 9.19
N GLU A 38 -5.39 -18.53 9.26
CA GLU A 38 -6.29 -18.64 8.11
C GLU A 38 -6.07 -17.45 7.14
N VAL A 39 -5.91 -17.74 5.86
CA VAL A 39 -5.57 -16.75 4.84
C VAL A 39 -6.71 -16.56 3.86
N VAL A 40 -7.18 -15.33 3.74
CA VAL A 40 -8.11 -14.87 2.70
C VAL A 40 -7.33 -14.00 1.72
N LEU A 41 -7.35 -14.35 0.44
CA LEU A 41 -6.70 -13.58 -0.61
C LEU A 41 -7.74 -12.89 -1.50
N VAL A 42 -7.53 -11.60 -1.76
CA VAL A 42 -8.26 -10.85 -2.80
C VAL A 42 -7.29 -10.37 -3.85
N ASN A 43 -7.52 -10.75 -5.10
CA ASN A 43 -6.76 -10.27 -6.25
C ASN A 43 -7.66 -10.18 -7.48
N SER A 44 -7.53 -9.12 -8.26
CA SER A 44 -8.30 -8.95 -9.50
C SER A 44 -7.69 -9.69 -10.71
N ASN A 45 -6.46 -10.21 -10.58
CA ASN A 45 -5.79 -10.96 -11.62
C ASN A 45 -6.01 -12.47 -11.41
N PRO A 46 -6.77 -13.16 -12.29
CA PRO A 46 -6.95 -14.60 -12.16
C PRO A 46 -5.76 -15.43 -12.68
N ALA A 47 -4.81 -14.80 -13.37
CA ALA A 47 -3.67 -15.47 -14.04
C ALA A 47 -2.39 -15.47 -13.18
N THR A 48 -2.50 -15.33 -11.88
CA THR A 48 -1.36 -15.36 -10.95
C THR A 48 -1.34 -16.64 -10.13
N ILE A 49 -0.13 -17.08 -9.75
CA ILE A 49 0.04 -18.22 -8.82
C ILE A 49 -0.58 -17.96 -7.44
N MET A 50 -0.71 -16.69 -7.04
CA MET A 50 -1.35 -16.33 -5.77
C MET A 50 -2.81 -16.78 -5.68
N THR A 51 -3.52 -16.87 -6.80
CA THR A 51 -4.92 -17.27 -6.86
C THR A 51 -5.12 -18.78 -6.95
N ASP A 52 -4.04 -19.56 -6.85
CA ASP A 52 -4.12 -21.00 -6.71
C ASP A 52 -4.79 -21.38 -5.37
N LYS A 53 -5.70 -22.35 -5.42
CA LYS A 53 -6.50 -22.79 -4.26
C LYS A 53 -5.67 -23.37 -3.12
N ASP A 54 -4.43 -23.80 -3.42
CA ASP A 54 -3.53 -24.33 -2.41
C ASP A 54 -2.74 -23.25 -1.66
N ILE A 55 -2.74 -22.01 -2.17
CA ILE A 55 -1.97 -20.90 -1.60
C ILE A 55 -2.69 -20.24 -0.43
N ALA A 56 -3.98 -19.94 -0.58
CA ALA A 56 -4.80 -19.36 0.47
C ALA A 56 -5.99 -20.26 0.80
N ASP A 57 -6.57 -20.12 1.99
CA ASP A 57 -7.74 -20.89 2.39
C ASP A 57 -8.98 -20.43 1.64
N HIS A 58 -9.10 -19.13 1.40
CA HIS A 58 -10.15 -18.50 0.60
C HIS A 58 -9.56 -17.58 -0.44
N VAL A 59 -9.99 -17.72 -1.68
CA VAL A 59 -9.52 -16.90 -2.81
C VAL A 59 -10.69 -16.18 -3.45
N TYR A 60 -10.61 -14.84 -3.48
CA TYR A 60 -11.57 -13.96 -4.12
C TYR A 60 -10.93 -13.29 -5.34
N ILE A 61 -11.45 -13.61 -6.52
CA ILE A 61 -11.07 -12.94 -7.77
C ILE A 61 -12.08 -11.81 -7.99
N GLU A 62 -11.79 -10.67 -7.40
CA GLU A 62 -12.66 -9.51 -7.36
C GLU A 62 -11.88 -8.22 -7.65
N PRO A 63 -12.55 -7.16 -8.09
CA PRO A 63 -11.91 -5.87 -8.26
C PRO A 63 -11.28 -5.37 -6.95
N LEU A 64 -10.07 -4.83 -7.04
CA LEU A 64 -9.36 -4.23 -5.91
C LEU A 64 -9.87 -2.80 -5.67
N ASN A 65 -11.10 -2.70 -5.18
CA ASN A 65 -11.74 -1.45 -4.81
C ASN A 65 -12.42 -1.55 -3.44
N ILE A 66 -12.80 -0.43 -2.88
CA ILE A 66 -13.39 -0.34 -1.53
C ILE A 66 -14.64 -1.20 -1.42
N ALA A 67 -15.54 -1.15 -2.40
CA ALA A 67 -16.82 -1.85 -2.33
C ALA A 67 -16.63 -3.37 -2.27
N SER A 68 -15.83 -3.93 -3.20
CA SER A 68 -15.57 -5.38 -3.26
C SER A 68 -14.82 -5.87 -2.03
N VAL A 69 -13.77 -5.17 -1.60
CA VAL A 69 -12.98 -5.59 -0.43
C VAL A 69 -13.80 -5.45 0.86
N THR A 70 -14.64 -4.44 0.99
CA THR A 70 -15.57 -4.33 2.13
C THR A 70 -16.51 -5.52 2.20
N GLN A 71 -17.07 -5.97 1.06
CA GLN A 71 -17.90 -7.16 1.02
C GLN A 71 -17.17 -8.42 1.48
N VAL A 72 -15.91 -8.59 1.04
CA VAL A 72 -15.07 -9.71 1.51
C VAL A 72 -14.82 -9.62 3.02
N ILE A 73 -14.53 -8.44 3.55
CA ILE A 73 -14.37 -8.21 5.00
C ILE A 73 -15.66 -8.59 5.75
N GLN A 74 -16.81 -8.24 5.21
CA GLN A 74 -18.11 -8.57 5.82
C GLN A 74 -18.39 -10.07 5.88
N ILE A 75 -18.02 -10.80 4.83
CA ILE A 75 -18.21 -12.24 4.71
C ILE A 75 -17.20 -12.99 5.59
N GLU A 76 -15.94 -12.70 5.42
CA GLU A 76 -14.83 -13.46 6.02
C GLU A 76 -14.49 -13.05 7.44
N ARG A 77 -14.82 -11.83 7.84
CA ARG A 77 -14.52 -11.28 9.17
C ARG A 77 -13.05 -11.49 9.58
N PRO A 78 -12.08 -11.08 8.75
CA PRO A 78 -10.68 -11.18 9.13
C PRO A 78 -10.40 -10.27 10.33
N ASP A 79 -9.45 -10.65 11.18
CA ASP A 79 -8.98 -9.80 12.26
C ASP A 79 -7.86 -8.83 11.83
N SER A 80 -7.28 -9.10 10.68
CA SER A 80 -6.16 -8.30 10.17
C SER A 80 -6.14 -8.26 8.63
N ILE A 81 -5.54 -7.19 8.08
CA ILE A 81 -5.30 -7.00 6.65
C ILE A 81 -3.81 -6.77 6.39
N LEU A 82 -3.27 -7.45 5.38
CA LEU A 82 -1.88 -7.32 4.93
C LEU A 82 -1.83 -6.75 3.51
N PRO A 83 -1.62 -5.44 3.33
CA PRO A 83 -1.69 -4.79 2.02
C PRO A 83 -0.35 -4.69 1.30
N THR A 84 0.77 -4.79 2.01
CA THR A 84 2.11 -4.43 1.51
C THR A 84 2.58 -5.27 0.33
N LEU A 85 2.04 -6.47 0.18
CA LEU A 85 2.36 -7.39 -0.92
C LEU A 85 1.57 -7.12 -2.20
N GLY A 86 0.61 -6.21 -2.14
CA GLY A 86 -0.19 -5.74 -3.27
C GLY A 86 0.40 -4.51 -3.97
N GLY A 87 1.63 -4.12 -3.65
CA GLY A 87 2.26 -2.91 -4.20
C GLY A 87 1.47 -1.64 -3.86
N GLN A 88 1.61 -0.62 -4.68
CA GLN A 88 0.92 0.66 -4.49
C GLN A 88 -0.61 0.50 -4.51
N THR A 89 -1.13 -0.40 -5.33
CA THR A 89 -2.58 -0.70 -5.39
C THR A 89 -3.09 -1.18 -4.03
N GLY A 90 -2.41 -2.14 -3.42
CA GLY A 90 -2.76 -2.67 -2.10
C GLY A 90 -2.64 -1.63 -1.00
N LEU A 91 -1.56 -0.85 -0.99
CA LEU A 91 -1.34 0.22 -0.01
C LEU A 91 -2.40 1.31 -0.10
N ASN A 92 -2.67 1.83 -1.29
CA ASN A 92 -3.68 2.87 -1.50
C ASN A 92 -5.07 2.39 -1.08
N LEU A 93 -5.42 1.14 -1.42
CA LEU A 93 -6.70 0.56 -1.04
C LEU A 93 -6.83 0.42 0.48
N ALA A 94 -5.79 -0.04 1.17
CA ALA A 94 -5.79 -0.15 2.63
C ALA A 94 -5.87 1.22 3.32
N MET A 95 -5.19 2.22 2.79
CA MET A 95 -5.29 3.61 3.30
C MET A 95 -6.70 4.17 3.13
N ASN A 96 -7.32 3.96 1.96
CA ASN A 96 -8.69 4.39 1.72
C ASN A 96 -9.71 3.67 2.64
N LEU A 97 -9.54 2.35 2.87
CA LEU A 97 -10.36 1.60 3.83
C LEU A 97 -10.22 2.13 5.26
N HIS A 98 -8.99 2.49 5.65
CA HIS A 98 -8.72 3.10 6.95
C HIS A 98 -9.35 4.49 7.08
N GLU A 99 -9.15 5.38 6.10
CA GLU A 99 -9.66 6.75 6.10
C GLU A 99 -11.20 6.82 6.10
N GLN A 100 -11.86 5.85 5.48
CA GLN A 100 -13.32 5.71 5.52
C GLN A 100 -13.84 5.03 6.78
N GLY A 101 -12.97 4.66 7.72
CA GLY A 101 -13.34 4.02 8.98
C GLY A 101 -13.77 2.55 8.86
N ILE A 102 -13.63 1.94 7.68
CA ILE A 102 -14.08 0.56 7.44
C ILE A 102 -13.26 -0.44 8.26
N LEU A 103 -11.94 -0.25 8.34
CA LEU A 103 -11.08 -1.13 9.14
C LEU A 103 -11.45 -1.07 10.63
N GLU A 104 -11.80 0.11 11.13
CA GLU A 104 -12.22 0.31 12.51
C GLU A 104 -13.60 -0.29 12.77
N GLU A 105 -14.56 -0.06 11.88
CA GLU A 105 -15.93 -0.59 11.96
C GLU A 105 -15.95 -2.13 12.09
N TYR A 106 -15.08 -2.81 11.33
CA TYR A 106 -15.00 -4.27 11.35
C TYR A 106 -13.91 -4.85 12.26
N ASN A 107 -13.21 -4.01 13.05
CA ASN A 107 -12.09 -4.38 13.92
C ASN A 107 -10.95 -5.10 13.16
N VAL A 108 -10.65 -4.64 11.97
CA VAL A 108 -9.55 -5.17 11.13
C VAL A 108 -8.28 -4.39 11.38
N ARG A 109 -7.25 -5.05 11.88
CA ARG A 109 -5.95 -4.42 12.14
C ARG A 109 -5.08 -4.42 10.90
N LEU A 110 -4.53 -3.26 10.54
CA LEU A 110 -3.55 -3.14 9.47
C LEU A 110 -2.20 -3.74 9.95
N LEU A 111 -1.70 -4.73 9.21
CA LEU A 111 -0.41 -5.36 9.47
C LEU A 111 0.71 -4.73 8.64
N GLY A 112 1.93 -4.86 9.13
CA GLY A 112 3.10 -4.27 8.52
C GLY A 112 3.29 -2.82 8.98
N THR A 113 3.26 -1.88 8.04
CA THR A 113 3.48 -0.46 8.33
C THR A 113 2.21 0.22 8.80
N SER A 114 2.31 1.06 9.82
CA SER A 114 1.15 1.81 10.33
C SER A 114 0.64 2.84 9.30
N PRO A 115 -0.66 3.20 9.32
CA PRO A 115 -1.21 4.23 8.43
C PRO A 115 -0.46 5.57 8.52
N GLU A 116 -0.05 5.95 9.72
CA GLU A 116 0.74 7.17 9.94
C GLU A 116 2.11 7.11 9.25
N SER A 117 2.81 5.97 9.37
CA SER A 117 4.11 5.78 8.72
C SER A 117 3.99 5.71 7.19
N ILE A 118 2.93 5.08 6.67
CA ILE A 118 2.64 5.07 5.24
C ILE A 118 2.44 6.51 4.74
N ARG A 119 1.61 7.29 5.43
CA ARG A 119 1.36 8.69 5.06
C ARG A 119 2.63 9.53 5.06
N LYS A 120 3.46 9.41 6.11
CA LYS A 120 4.76 10.10 6.18
C LYS A 120 5.71 9.72 5.06
N ALA A 121 5.71 8.45 4.66
CA ALA A 121 6.58 7.96 3.58
C ALA A 121 6.10 8.38 2.17
N GLU A 122 4.79 8.45 1.97
CA GLU A 122 4.17 8.80 0.68
C GLU A 122 4.10 10.32 0.45
N ASP A 123 3.90 11.10 1.51
CA ASP A 123 3.88 12.56 1.43
C ASP A 123 5.29 13.14 1.44
N ARG A 124 5.64 13.91 0.41
CA ARG A 124 6.99 14.44 0.25
C ARG A 124 7.39 15.43 1.34
N GLN A 125 6.45 16.30 1.72
CA GLN A 125 6.71 17.26 2.79
C GLN A 125 6.80 16.54 4.13
N GLY A 126 5.87 15.63 4.41
CA GLY A 126 5.89 14.82 5.63
C GLY A 126 7.15 13.96 5.76
N PHE A 127 7.67 13.42 4.65
CA PHE A 127 8.95 12.70 4.64
C PHE A 127 10.13 13.64 4.95
N LYS A 128 10.18 14.82 4.31
CA LYS A 128 11.21 15.81 4.55
C LYS A 128 11.23 16.25 6.02
N ASP A 129 10.07 16.61 6.57
CA ASP A 129 9.93 17.02 7.95
C ASP A 129 10.43 15.94 8.93
N ALA A 130 10.07 14.67 8.66
CA ALA A 130 10.53 13.54 9.45
C ALA A 130 12.06 13.35 9.37
N MET A 131 12.67 13.56 8.20
CA MET A 131 14.12 13.48 8.06
C MET A 131 14.83 14.61 8.78
N GLU A 132 14.29 15.84 8.72
CA GLU A 132 14.82 17.00 9.43
C GLU A 132 14.74 16.81 10.96
N GLU A 133 13.63 16.28 11.47
CA GLU A 133 13.48 15.91 12.90
C GLU A 133 14.54 14.89 13.36
N LEU A 134 14.92 13.97 12.47
CA LEU A 134 15.95 12.97 12.72
C LEU A 134 17.37 13.50 12.52
N GLY A 135 17.51 14.78 12.15
CA GLY A 135 18.83 15.40 11.85
C GLY A 135 19.49 14.87 10.59
N GLN A 136 18.72 14.28 9.68
CA GLN A 136 19.24 13.79 8.41
C GLN A 136 19.27 14.90 7.37
N PRO A 137 20.33 14.99 6.54
CA PRO A 137 20.45 16.02 5.53
C PRO A 137 19.41 15.81 4.41
N CYS A 138 18.64 16.85 4.12
CA CYS A 138 17.72 16.89 3.00
C CYS A 138 18.21 17.87 1.94
N VAL A 139 17.89 17.57 0.67
CA VAL A 139 18.11 18.51 -0.41
C VAL A 139 17.22 19.74 -0.20
N THR A 140 17.79 20.94 -0.39
CA THR A 140 17.02 22.18 -0.35
C THR A 140 15.90 22.11 -1.37
N SER A 141 14.67 22.17 -0.92
CA SER A 141 13.48 21.97 -1.74
C SER A 141 12.29 22.72 -1.15
N ASP A 142 11.35 23.08 -2.00
CA ASP A 142 10.09 23.67 -1.60
C ASP A 142 8.95 23.12 -2.45
N VAL A 143 7.72 23.18 -1.92
CA VAL A 143 6.50 22.83 -2.64
C VAL A 143 5.85 24.12 -3.10
N VAL A 144 5.71 24.29 -4.40
CA VAL A 144 5.17 25.51 -5.01
C VAL A 144 3.95 25.18 -5.85
N GLU A 145 2.98 26.07 -5.88
CA GLU A 145 1.71 25.89 -6.61
C GLU A 145 1.60 26.82 -7.84
N SER A 146 2.51 27.78 -7.96
CA SER A 146 2.57 28.70 -9.09
C SER A 146 3.93 28.71 -9.78
N VAL A 147 3.96 29.15 -11.05
CA VAL A 147 5.21 29.36 -11.79
C VAL A 147 6.04 30.48 -11.19
N GLU A 148 5.38 31.53 -10.69
CA GLU A 148 6.04 32.67 -10.05
C GLU A 148 6.78 32.23 -8.80
N ASP A 149 6.13 31.49 -7.89
CA ASP A 149 6.78 30.96 -6.68
C ASP A 149 7.94 30.02 -7.03
N ALA A 150 7.77 29.19 -8.06
CA ALA A 150 8.84 28.30 -8.51
C ALA A 150 10.07 29.05 -9.00
N VAL A 151 9.87 30.14 -9.74
CA VAL A 151 10.96 31.02 -10.23
C VAL A 151 11.63 31.76 -9.08
N ASP A 152 10.85 32.29 -8.14
CA ASP A 152 11.37 32.98 -6.96
C ASP A 152 12.20 32.06 -6.08
N PHE A 153 11.70 30.86 -5.83
CA PHE A 153 12.46 29.84 -5.09
C PHE A 153 13.74 29.46 -5.84
N ALA A 154 13.68 29.17 -7.15
CA ALA A 154 14.84 28.83 -7.95
C ALA A 154 15.91 29.93 -7.93
N ASN A 155 15.49 31.19 -8.02
CA ASN A 155 16.39 32.35 -7.93
C ASN A 155 17.05 32.44 -6.53
N SER A 156 16.35 32.05 -5.48
CA SER A 156 16.87 32.11 -4.13
C SER A 156 17.96 31.06 -3.84
N ILE A 157 17.84 29.86 -4.43
CA ILE A 157 18.77 28.73 -4.20
C ILE A 157 19.84 28.58 -5.28
N GLY A 158 19.64 29.20 -6.46
CA GLY A 158 20.51 29.12 -7.62
C GLY A 158 20.18 27.95 -8.56
N TYR A 159 20.73 28.03 -9.77
CA TYR A 159 20.55 27.04 -10.83
C TYR A 159 21.77 26.11 -10.96
N PRO A 160 21.60 24.85 -11.43
CA PRO A 160 20.36 24.25 -11.98
C PRO A 160 19.40 23.77 -10.89
N VAL A 161 18.09 23.77 -11.17
CA VAL A 161 17.03 23.22 -10.31
C VAL A 161 16.30 22.06 -10.99
N ILE A 162 15.74 21.17 -10.19
CA ILE A 162 14.87 20.07 -10.67
C ILE A 162 13.44 20.42 -10.29
N VAL A 163 12.56 20.46 -11.28
CA VAL A 163 11.12 20.59 -11.09
C VAL A 163 10.47 19.23 -11.26
N ARG A 164 9.74 18.79 -10.22
CA ARG A 164 9.06 17.49 -10.23
C ARG A 164 7.59 17.67 -9.90
N PRO A 165 6.65 17.26 -10.77
CA PRO A 165 5.23 17.26 -10.45
C PRO A 165 4.90 16.45 -9.18
N ALA A 166 3.85 16.83 -8.45
CA ALA A 166 3.41 16.13 -7.27
C ALA A 166 2.99 14.70 -7.59
N TYR A 167 2.29 14.53 -8.70
CA TYR A 167 1.84 13.24 -9.20
C TYR A 167 2.59 12.92 -10.49
N THR A 168 3.35 11.85 -10.46
CA THR A 168 4.02 11.27 -11.64
C THR A 168 3.51 9.85 -11.84
N LEU A 169 3.25 9.50 -13.09
CA LEU A 169 2.92 8.14 -13.49
C LEU A 169 4.13 7.23 -13.35
#